data_bb438c9f733bb562da122d12de3e3a95
#
_entry.id   bb438c9f733bb562da122d12de3e3a95
#
_cell.length_a   1.000
_cell.length_b   1.000
_cell.length_c   1.000
_cell.angle_alpha   90.00
_cell.angle_beta   90.00
_cell.angle_gamma   90.00
#
_symmetry.space_group_name_H-M   'P 1'
#
loop_
_entity.id
_entity.type
_entity.pdbx_description
1 polymer ?
#
loop_
_entity_poly.entity_id
_entity_poly.type
_entity_poly.pdbx_seq_one_letter_code
_entity_poly.pdbx_strand_id
1 'polypeptide(L)'
;MTLIDSNIPRHYHQLTSERVIMTVYGYARVSTKGQDLHDQVDQLKAAGVEAKNILAEKFTETKLHRPEFEKLVSTVKPSDTIVVTKLDRLARNTREALNVLDPLMEMGVNFNVLNMGMLNNSSVGKLVRTVLLAVAEMERDMIVDRTQEGKRYAKKHNPNYREGRPRRKITPNYQAIYDYLQNHSYTETEKAFNVSRATVYRIKKQVESGN
;
A
#
# COMPACT_ATOMS: atom_id res chain seq x y z
N MET A 1 1.12 58.75 34.76
CA MET A 1 -0.36 58.63 34.83
C MET A 1 -0.86 58.99 33.45
N THR A 2 -0.95 58.03 32.58
CA THR A 2 -1.42 58.24 31.19
C THR A 2 -2.27 57.03 30.85
N LEU A 3 -3.56 57.32 30.64
CA LEU A 3 -4.64 56.43 30.31
C LEU A 3 -4.37 55.86 28.89
N ILE A 4 -4.29 54.55 28.79
CA ILE A 4 -4.29 53.86 27.46
C ILE A 4 -5.71 53.53 27.16
N ASP A 5 -6.15 54.15 26.09
CA ASP A 5 -7.48 54.16 25.50
C ASP A 5 -7.96 52.77 25.13
N SER A 6 -9.13 52.41 25.66
CA SER A 6 -9.83 51.14 25.36
C SER A 6 -10.67 51.29 24.10
N ASN A 7 -10.06 51.22 22.96
CA ASN A 7 -10.78 51.22 21.68
C ASN A 7 -10.48 49.98 20.83
N ILE A 8 -10.77 48.81 21.39
CA ILE A 8 -10.80 47.56 20.60
C ILE A 8 -12.23 47.49 20.01
N PRO A 9 -12.36 47.47 18.68
CA PRO A 9 -13.66 47.35 18.06
C PRO A 9 -14.36 46.08 18.51
N ARG A 10 -15.63 46.20 18.99
CA ARG A 10 -16.52 45.10 19.40
C ARG A 10 -16.80 44.05 18.32
N HIS A 11 -16.24 44.21 17.13
CA HIS A 11 -16.39 43.28 16.00
C HIS A 11 -15.47 42.03 16.08
N TYR A 12 -14.50 42.00 17.00
CA TYR A 12 -13.62 40.84 17.17
C TYR A 12 -14.16 39.75 18.11
N HIS A 13 -15.33 39.96 18.72
CA HIS A 13 -15.93 38.98 19.63
C HIS A 13 -16.88 37.98 18.96
N GLN A 14 -16.98 37.96 17.63
CA GLN A 14 -17.78 36.97 16.88
C GLN A 14 -17.00 36.02 15.99
N LEU A 15 -15.72 35.83 16.25
CA LEU A 15 -15.10 34.56 15.86
C LEU A 15 -15.58 33.56 16.90
N THR A 16 -16.76 32.98 16.64
CA THR A 16 -17.18 31.74 17.28
C THR A 16 -16.03 30.79 17.19
N SER A 17 -15.38 30.51 18.33
CA SER A 17 -14.48 29.39 18.49
C SER A 17 -15.34 28.13 18.26
N GLU A 18 -15.47 27.70 17.03
CA GLU A 18 -15.84 26.32 16.76
C GLU A 18 -14.80 25.52 17.53
N ARG A 19 -15.22 24.93 18.63
CA ARG A 19 -14.39 23.95 19.35
C ARG A 19 -14.08 22.87 18.30
N VAL A 20 -12.86 22.88 17.80
CA VAL A 20 -12.35 21.77 17.00
C VAL A 20 -12.43 20.55 17.91
N ILE A 21 -13.49 19.78 17.78
CA ILE A 21 -13.67 18.54 18.53
C ILE A 21 -12.68 17.56 17.90
N MET A 22 -11.53 17.39 18.55
CA MET A 22 -10.55 16.40 18.17
C MET A 22 -11.11 15.02 18.49
N THR A 23 -11.32 14.23 17.47
CA THR A 23 -11.75 12.83 17.63
C THR A 23 -10.56 11.91 17.60
N VAL A 24 -10.57 10.91 18.47
CA VAL A 24 -9.55 9.86 18.52
C VAL A 24 -10.14 8.58 17.93
N TYR A 25 -9.56 8.13 16.85
CA TYR A 25 -9.92 6.88 16.17
C TYR A 25 -8.87 5.80 16.45
N GLY A 26 -9.31 4.57 16.60
CA GLY A 26 -8.42 3.41 16.70
C GLY A 26 -8.53 2.55 15.44
N TYR A 27 -7.41 2.01 15.00
CA TYR A 27 -7.43 1.04 13.91
C TYR A 27 -6.67 -0.23 14.30
N ALA A 28 -7.34 -1.37 14.13
CA ALA A 28 -6.81 -2.69 14.41
C ALA A 28 -6.91 -3.60 13.18
N ARG A 29 -5.85 -4.35 12.88
CA ARG A 29 -5.79 -5.27 11.77
C ARG A 29 -5.09 -6.56 12.12
N VAL A 30 -5.65 -7.70 11.71
CA VAL A 30 -5.02 -9.02 11.85
C VAL A 30 -4.99 -9.75 10.51
N SER A 31 -3.95 -10.57 10.31
CA SER A 31 -3.93 -11.59 9.26
C SER A 31 -4.66 -12.84 9.77
N THR A 32 -5.14 -13.72 8.86
CA THR A 32 -6.02 -14.86 9.14
C THR A 32 -5.46 -15.94 10.08
N LYS A 33 -4.19 -15.87 10.48
CA LYS A 33 -3.57 -16.89 11.35
C LYS A 33 -3.02 -16.26 12.63
N GLY A 34 -3.73 -16.53 13.75
CA GLY A 34 -3.15 -16.58 15.09
C GLY A 34 -2.87 -15.27 15.82
N GLN A 35 -3.22 -14.10 15.28
CA GLN A 35 -3.15 -12.85 16.04
C GLN A 35 -4.52 -12.50 16.61
N ASP A 36 -4.55 -12.19 17.90
CA ASP A 36 -5.78 -11.80 18.55
C ASP A 36 -6.12 -10.34 18.21
N LEU A 37 -7.25 -10.17 17.50
CA LEU A 37 -7.81 -8.85 17.25
C LEU A 37 -8.28 -8.18 18.55
N HIS A 38 -8.70 -8.99 19.52
CA HIS A 38 -9.15 -8.51 20.83
C HIS A 38 -8.03 -7.81 21.59
N ASP A 39 -6.81 -8.38 21.61
CA ASP A 39 -5.66 -7.74 22.25
C ASP A 39 -5.36 -6.34 21.69
N GLN A 40 -5.46 -6.17 20.37
CA GLN A 40 -5.26 -4.85 19.76
C GLN A 40 -6.36 -3.87 20.16
N VAL A 41 -7.61 -4.32 20.13
CA VAL A 41 -8.77 -3.51 20.53
C VAL A 41 -8.66 -3.09 21.99
N ASP A 42 -8.22 -3.97 22.88
CA ASP A 42 -8.06 -3.68 24.30
C ASP A 42 -6.90 -2.70 24.54
N GLN A 43 -5.78 -2.82 23.82
CA GLN A 43 -4.70 -1.83 23.84
C GLN A 43 -5.16 -0.45 23.36
N LEU A 44 -5.99 -0.39 22.32
CA LEU A 44 -6.56 0.88 21.82
C LEU A 44 -7.51 1.52 22.84
N LYS A 45 -8.36 0.73 23.50
CA LYS A 45 -9.22 1.21 24.60
C LYS A 45 -8.39 1.71 25.78
N ALA A 46 -7.36 0.97 26.17
CA ALA A 46 -6.43 1.39 27.24
C ALA A 46 -5.69 2.69 26.89
N ALA A 47 -5.46 2.95 25.61
CA ALA A 47 -4.90 4.22 25.12
C ALA A 47 -5.94 5.35 25.03
N GLY A 48 -7.18 5.15 25.51
CA GLY A 48 -8.21 6.17 25.57
C GLY A 48 -9.10 6.27 24.33
N VAL A 49 -9.05 5.32 23.40
CA VAL A 49 -9.93 5.31 22.23
C VAL A 49 -11.31 4.78 22.61
N GLU A 50 -12.36 5.56 22.33
CA GLU A 50 -13.73 5.12 22.56
C GLU A 50 -14.09 3.92 21.67
N ALA A 51 -14.78 2.93 22.21
CA ALA A 51 -15.12 1.70 21.51
C ALA A 51 -15.84 1.92 20.15
N LYS A 52 -16.71 2.94 20.08
CA LYS A 52 -17.44 3.31 18.84
C LYS A 52 -16.53 3.83 17.72
N ASN A 53 -15.34 4.33 18.08
CA ASN A 53 -14.34 4.91 17.17
C ASN A 53 -13.23 3.90 16.80
N ILE A 54 -13.34 2.65 17.25
CA ILE A 54 -12.36 1.60 16.90
C ILE A 54 -12.86 0.87 15.66
N LEU A 55 -12.11 0.99 14.56
CA LEU A 55 -12.32 0.27 13.32
C LEU A 55 -11.38 -0.93 13.29
N ALA A 56 -11.93 -2.12 13.11
CA ALA A 56 -11.18 -3.37 13.19
C ALA A 56 -11.51 -4.28 12.02
N GLU A 57 -10.50 -4.82 11.34
CA GLU A 57 -10.72 -5.71 10.20
C GLU A 57 -9.78 -6.92 10.18
N LYS A 58 -10.28 -8.00 9.58
CA LYS A 58 -9.47 -9.18 9.23
C LYS A 58 -9.06 -9.04 7.76
N PHE A 59 -7.77 -8.90 7.53
CA PHE A 59 -7.23 -8.67 6.21
C PHE A 59 -6.28 -9.79 5.80
N THR A 60 -6.58 -10.47 4.69
CA THR A 60 -5.67 -11.43 4.07
C THR A 60 -4.88 -10.76 2.97
N GLU A 61 -3.60 -11.09 2.81
CA GLU A 61 -2.70 -10.52 1.80
C GLU A 61 -3.22 -10.64 0.35
N THR A 62 -4.15 -11.54 0.12
CA THR A 62 -4.80 -11.78 -1.18
C THR A 62 -5.96 -10.82 -1.48
N LYS A 63 -6.52 -10.15 -0.47
CA LYS A 63 -7.60 -9.17 -0.65
C LYS A 63 -7.01 -7.77 -0.67
N LEU A 64 -7.16 -7.05 -1.78
CA LEU A 64 -6.67 -5.66 -1.94
C LEU A 64 -7.56 -4.63 -1.24
N HIS A 65 -8.78 -5.00 -0.88
CA HIS A 65 -9.80 -4.08 -0.36
C HIS A 65 -9.84 -4.09 1.17
N ARG A 66 -9.74 -2.90 1.78
CA ARG A 66 -9.69 -2.66 3.23
C ARG A 66 -10.84 -1.72 3.64
N PRO A 67 -12.07 -2.21 3.73
CA PRO A 67 -13.25 -1.37 3.89
C PRO A 67 -13.24 -0.54 5.18
N GLU A 68 -12.80 -1.10 6.30
CA GLU A 68 -12.74 -0.35 7.55
C GLU A 68 -11.64 0.71 7.54
N PHE A 69 -10.51 0.43 6.90
CA PHE A 69 -9.46 1.41 6.72
C PHE A 69 -9.88 2.55 5.76
N GLU A 70 -10.52 2.22 4.65
CA GLU A 70 -11.05 3.20 3.70
C GLU A 70 -12.11 4.09 4.35
N LYS A 71 -12.98 3.51 5.16
CA LYS A 71 -13.94 4.23 5.98
C LYS A 71 -13.25 5.17 6.97
N LEU A 72 -12.20 4.72 7.67
CA LEU A 72 -11.42 5.55 8.57
C LEU A 72 -10.85 6.76 7.84
N VAL A 73 -10.13 6.54 6.73
CA VAL A 73 -9.50 7.61 5.94
C VAL A 73 -10.52 8.63 5.41
N SER A 74 -11.72 8.17 5.04
CA SER A 74 -12.80 9.07 4.58
C SER A 74 -13.51 9.84 5.70
N THR A 75 -13.36 9.40 6.95
CA THR A 75 -14.06 9.97 8.11
C THR A 75 -13.22 10.99 8.86
N VAL A 76 -11.90 10.78 8.94
CA VAL A 76 -10.99 11.64 9.70
C VAL A 76 -10.91 13.06 9.14
N LYS A 77 -10.75 14.02 10.05
CA LYS A 77 -10.66 15.46 9.76
C LYS A 77 -9.34 16.02 10.30
N PRO A 78 -8.94 17.23 9.86
CA PRO A 78 -7.82 17.93 10.46
C PRO A 78 -7.95 18.01 11.99
N SER A 79 -6.84 17.81 12.69
CA SER A 79 -6.71 17.71 14.15
C SER A 79 -7.18 16.41 14.79
N ASP A 80 -7.84 15.51 14.07
CA ASP A 80 -8.13 14.17 14.58
C ASP A 80 -6.83 13.36 14.81
N THR A 81 -6.93 12.32 15.63
CA THR A 81 -5.81 11.43 15.92
C THR A 81 -6.18 9.98 15.59
N ILE A 82 -5.36 9.32 14.79
CA ILE A 82 -5.45 7.87 14.54
C ILE A 82 -4.48 7.15 15.46
N VAL A 83 -4.98 6.21 16.24
CA VAL A 83 -4.18 5.37 17.16
C VAL A 83 -4.06 3.97 16.57
N VAL A 84 -2.84 3.46 16.51
CA VAL A 84 -2.54 2.07 16.12
C VAL A 84 -1.56 1.45 17.10
N THR A 85 -1.63 0.16 17.31
CA THR A 85 -0.69 -0.53 18.23
C THR A 85 0.72 -0.56 17.68
N LYS A 86 0.87 -0.74 16.37
CA LYS A 86 2.16 -0.77 15.65
C LYS A 86 1.96 -0.25 14.22
N LEU A 87 3.05 0.22 13.60
CA LEU A 87 3.03 0.76 12.24
C LEU A 87 2.62 -0.29 11.18
N ASP A 88 2.97 -1.56 11.39
CA ASP A 88 2.60 -2.68 10.50
C ASP A 88 1.09 -2.99 10.46
N ARG A 89 0.31 -2.36 11.34
CA ARG A 89 -1.16 -2.39 11.25
C ARG A 89 -1.67 -1.53 10.09
N LEU A 90 -0.99 -0.41 9.82
CA LEU A 90 -1.37 0.51 8.74
C LEU A 90 -0.99 -0.06 7.35
N ALA A 91 0.16 -0.72 7.24
CA ALA A 91 0.72 -1.16 5.96
C ALA A 91 1.54 -2.44 6.11
N ARG A 92 2.02 -3.00 5.00
CA ARG A 92 2.84 -4.24 4.97
C ARG A 92 4.34 -3.97 5.16
N ASN A 93 4.76 -2.78 4.82
CA ASN A 93 6.15 -2.33 4.90
C ASN A 93 6.19 -0.83 5.21
N THR A 94 7.36 -0.36 5.57
CA THR A 94 7.57 1.03 5.99
C THR A 94 7.21 2.04 4.89
N ARG A 95 7.47 1.73 3.62
CA ARG A 95 7.13 2.62 2.49
C ARG A 95 5.61 2.75 2.29
N GLU A 96 4.88 1.65 2.34
CA GLU A 96 3.41 1.69 2.29
C GLU A 96 2.83 2.47 3.48
N ALA A 97 3.42 2.33 4.67
CA ALA A 97 3.00 3.10 5.84
C ALA A 97 3.19 4.60 5.61
N LEU A 98 4.33 5.03 5.09
CA LEU A 98 4.59 6.43 4.76
C LEU A 98 3.62 6.96 3.69
N ASN A 99 3.30 6.19 2.67
CA ASN A 99 2.32 6.57 1.64
C ASN A 99 0.91 6.82 2.22
N VAL A 100 0.59 6.20 3.35
CA VAL A 100 -0.67 6.42 4.08
C VAL A 100 -0.55 7.62 5.03
N LEU A 101 0.57 7.69 5.76
CA LEU A 101 0.80 8.72 6.79
C LEU A 101 0.92 10.11 6.16
N ASP A 102 1.72 10.26 5.11
CA ASP A 102 2.09 11.56 4.55
C ASP A 102 0.87 12.38 4.11
N PRO A 103 -0.07 11.89 3.30
CA PRO A 103 -1.24 12.67 2.89
C PRO A 103 -2.14 13.05 4.07
N LEU A 104 -2.32 12.16 5.05
CA LEU A 104 -3.17 12.42 6.21
C LEU A 104 -2.52 13.42 7.17
N MET A 105 -1.21 13.34 7.36
CA MET A 105 -0.47 14.32 8.15
C MET A 105 -0.44 15.69 7.47
N GLU A 106 -0.38 15.77 6.15
CA GLU A 106 -0.51 17.01 5.38
C GLU A 106 -1.90 17.63 5.55
N MET A 107 -2.94 16.81 5.67
CA MET A 107 -4.29 17.24 6.03
C MET A 107 -4.42 17.71 7.48
N GLY A 108 -3.39 17.53 8.31
CA GLY A 108 -3.40 17.89 9.74
C GLY A 108 -3.90 16.78 10.68
N VAL A 109 -4.00 15.54 10.20
CA VAL A 109 -4.29 14.37 11.05
C VAL A 109 -3.04 13.95 11.80
N ASN A 110 -3.18 13.62 13.08
CA ASN A 110 -2.10 13.10 13.91
C ASN A 110 -2.16 11.57 13.97
N PHE A 111 -1.01 10.95 14.18
CA PHE A 111 -0.93 9.51 14.44
C PHE A 111 -0.30 9.25 15.78
N ASN A 112 -0.87 8.32 16.56
CA ASN A 112 -0.24 7.77 17.76
C ASN A 112 0.02 6.28 17.54
N VAL A 113 1.28 5.93 17.35
CA VAL A 113 1.73 4.54 17.20
C VAL A 113 2.21 4.11 18.59
N LEU A 114 1.46 3.22 19.27
CA LEU A 114 1.67 2.96 20.71
C LEU A 114 3.09 2.53 21.08
N ASN A 115 3.79 1.85 20.20
CA ASN A 115 5.19 1.44 20.42
C ASN A 115 6.24 2.46 19.96
N MET A 116 5.83 3.59 19.34
CA MET A 116 6.76 4.60 18.79
C MET A 116 6.44 6.02 19.27
N GLY A 117 5.19 6.28 19.72
CA GLY A 117 4.71 7.60 20.12
C GLY A 117 4.00 8.37 19.00
N MET A 118 3.88 9.68 19.22
CA MET A 118 3.15 10.58 18.33
C MET A 118 3.92 10.91 17.06
N LEU A 119 3.28 10.71 15.91
CA LEU A 119 3.73 11.16 14.62
C LEU A 119 2.81 12.31 14.17
N ASN A 120 3.35 13.50 14.12
CA ASN A 120 2.65 14.72 13.73
C ASN A 120 3.63 15.66 13.01
N ASN A 121 3.19 16.87 12.66
CA ASN A 121 4.04 17.87 11.99
C ASN A 121 5.03 18.60 12.91
N SER A 122 5.20 18.19 14.18
CA SER A 122 6.23 18.70 15.06
C SER A 122 7.64 18.35 14.57
N SER A 123 8.65 19.02 15.10
CA SER A 123 10.06 18.73 14.76
C SER A 123 10.44 17.27 15.06
N VAL A 124 9.93 16.72 16.17
CA VAL A 124 10.14 15.32 16.57
C VAL A 124 9.42 14.37 15.60
N GLY A 125 8.16 14.65 15.27
CA GLY A 125 7.41 13.84 14.30
C GLY A 125 8.06 13.83 12.91
N LYS A 126 8.59 14.98 12.46
CA LYS A 126 9.36 15.07 11.20
C LYS A 126 10.66 14.25 11.27
N LEU A 127 11.37 14.28 12.38
CA LEU A 127 12.56 13.46 12.57
C LEU A 127 12.24 11.96 12.49
N VAL A 128 11.21 11.50 13.22
CA VAL A 128 10.78 10.09 13.18
C VAL A 128 10.40 9.69 11.76
N ARG A 129 9.67 10.53 11.03
CA ARG A 129 9.32 10.28 9.62
C ARG A 129 10.56 10.14 8.73
N THR A 130 11.57 10.99 8.91
CA THR A 130 12.83 10.90 8.18
C THR A 130 13.56 9.58 8.44
N VAL A 131 13.59 9.14 9.70
CA VAL A 131 14.17 7.84 10.07
C VAL A 131 13.38 6.68 9.42
N LEU A 132 12.06 6.73 9.44
CA LEU A 132 11.23 5.73 8.77
C LEU A 132 11.48 5.68 7.26
N LEU A 133 11.67 6.83 6.60
CA LEU A 133 12.01 6.88 5.18
C LEU A 133 13.35 6.20 4.91
N ALA A 134 14.36 6.49 5.71
CA ALA A 134 15.68 5.84 5.59
C ALA A 134 15.60 4.32 5.81
N VAL A 135 14.79 3.85 6.77
CA VAL A 135 14.53 2.42 6.99
C VAL A 135 13.84 1.80 5.77
N ALA A 136 12.86 2.48 5.17
CA ALA A 136 12.16 1.98 3.97
C ALA A 136 13.10 1.87 2.76
N GLU A 137 14.06 2.76 2.62
CA GLU A 137 15.09 2.68 1.59
C GLU A 137 16.04 1.49 1.84
N MET A 138 16.50 1.35 3.07
CA MET A 138 17.35 0.22 3.47
C MET A 138 16.63 -1.13 3.24
N GLU A 139 15.36 -1.28 3.62
CA GLU A 139 14.58 -2.49 3.36
C GLU A 139 14.52 -2.83 1.87
N ARG A 140 14.35 -1.82 1.01
CA ARG A 140 14.35 -1.99 -0.44
C ARG A 140 15.69 -2.48 -0.96
N ASP A 141 16.78 -1.87 -0.51
CA ASP A 141 18.13 -2.23 -0.94
C ASP A 141 18.45 -3.66 -0.53
N MET A 142 18.11 -4.07 0.69
CA MET A 142 18.25 -5.45 1.16
C MET A 142 17.46 -6.47 0.31
N ILE A 143 16.25 -6.11 -0.16
CA ILE A 143 15.47 -6.96 -1.06
C ILE A 143 16.15 -7.09 -2.42
N VAL A 144 16.66 -5.98 -2.97
CA VAL A 144 17.39 -5.97 -4.24
C VAL A 144 18.65 -6.84 -4.12
N ASP A 145 19.44 -6.65 -3.09
CA ASP A 145 20.69 -7.41 -2.86
C ASP A 145 20.40 -8.91 -2.74
N ARG A 146 19.45 -9.30 -1.90
CA ARG A 146 19.03 -10.72 -1.77
C ARG A 146 18.57 -11.31 -3.10
N THR A 147 17.82 -10.52 -3.89
CA THR A 147 17.36 -10.97 -5.20
C THR A 147 18.52 -11.16 -6.17
N GLN A 148 19.50 -10.25 -6.19
CA GLN A 148 20.68 -10.34 -7.03
C GLN A 148 21.60 -11.51 -6.62
N GLU A 149 21.74 -11.75 -5.32
CA GLU A 149 22.48 -12.91 -4.81
C GLU A 149 21.79 -14.22 -5.22
N GLY A 150 20.47 -14.30 -5.05
CA GLY A 150 19.69 -15.46 -5.50
C GLY A 150 19.83 -15.72 -7.01
N LYS A 151 19.83 -14.67 -7.84
CA LYS A 151 20.07 -14.78 -9.28
C LYS A 151 21.49 -15.26 -9.59
N ARG A 152 22.49 -14.72 -8.92
CA ARG A 152 23.90 -15.15 -9.06
C ARG A 152 24.08 -16.62 -8.68
N TYR A 153 23.48 -17.02 -7.57
CA TYR A 153 23.50 -18.42 -7.13
C TYR A 153 22.83 -19.33 -8.15
N ALA A 154 21.62 -19.00 -8.61
CA ALA A 154 20.87 -19.77 -9.60
C ALA A 154 21.64 -19.89 -10.94
N LYS A 155 22.23 -18.80 -11.41
CA LYS A 155 23.05 -18.79 -12.63
C LYS A 155 24.30 -19.70 -12.52
N LYS A 156 24.89 -19.80 -11.32
CA LYS A 156 26.06 -20.64 -11.08
C LYS A 156 25.73 -22.14 -10.96
N HIS A 157 24.55 -22.47 -10.39
CA HIS A 157 24.21 -23.85 -10.01
C HIS A 157 23.11 -24.48 -10.89
N ASN A 158 22.46 -23.72 -11.74
CA ASN A 158 21.42 -24.23 -12.65
C ASN A 158 21.77 -23.91 -14.10
N PRO A 159 22.28 -24.90 -14.88
CA PRO A 159 22.63 -24.73 -16.30
C PRO A 159 21.44 -24.24 -17.16
N ASN A 160 20.20 -24.54 -16.72
CA ASN A 160 18.99 -24.16 -17.41
C ASN A 160 18.40 -22.83 -16.91
N TYR A 161 19.11 -22.14 -16.01
CA TYR A 161 18.65 -20.86 -15.49
C TYR A 161 18.58 -19.82 -16.61
N ARG A 162 17.40 -19.23 -16.77
CA ARG A 162 17.18 -18.10 -17.69
C ARG A 162 16.46 -16.98 -16.95
N GLU A 163 16.92 -15.79 -17.16
CA GLU A 163 16.32 -14.58 -16.62
C GLU A 163 15.14 -14.12 -17.50
N GLY A 164 14.10 -13.58 -16.87
CA GLY A 164 12.94 -13.06 -17.54
C GLY A 164 11.74 -14.01 -17.58
N ARG A 165 10.76 -13.67 -18.38
CA ARG A 165 9.53 -14.48 -18.52
C ARG A 165 9.83 -15.79 -19.21
N PRO A 166 9.42 -16.96 -18.65
CA PRO A 166 9.55 -18.24 -19.31
C PRO A 166 8.93 -18.21 -20.72
N ARG A 167 9.59 -18.87 -21.65
CA ARG A 167 9.02 -19.03 -22.99
C ARG A 167 7.70 -19.79 -22.90
N ARG A 168 6.71 -19.36 -23.66
CA ARG A 168 5.44 -20.08 -23.73
C ARG A 168 5.70 -21.45 -24.37
N LYS A 169 5.12 -22.49 -23.78
CA LYS A 169 5.16 -23.83 -24.39
C LYS A 169 4.25 -23.83 -25.63
N ILE A 170 4.67 -24.59 -26.67
CA ILE A 170 3.81 -24.86 -27.80
C ILE A 170 2.65 -25.72 -27.29
N THR A 171 1.46 -25.18 -27.35
CA THR A 171 0.23 -25.88 -26.94
C THR A 171 -0.40 -26.52 -28.16
N PRO A 172 -1.31 -27.53 -28.01
CA PRO A 172 -2.04 -28.10 -29.15
C PRO A 172 -2.75 -27.04 -29.99
N ASN A 173 -3.28 -25.98 -29.34
CA ASN A 173 -3.90 -24.85 -30.05
C ASN A 173 -2.88 -24.05 -30.88
N TYR A 174 -1.66 -23.87 -30.40
CA TYR A 174 -0.60 -23.20 -31.18
C TYR A 174 -0.18 -24.04 -32.38
N GLN A 175 -0.13 -25.35 -32.23
CA GLN A 175 0.14 -26.25 -33.35
C GLN A 175 -0.98 -26.19 -34.36
N ALA A 176 -2.25 -26.22 -33.97
CA ALA A 176 -3.40 -26.09 -34.86
C ALA A 176 -3.40 -24.77 -35.64
N ILE A 177 -3.07 -23.65 -35.01
CA ILE A 177 -2.91 -22.34 -35.66
C ILE A 177 -1.81 -22.38 -36.70
N TYR A 178 -0.67 -23.01 -36.38
CA TYR A 178 0.44 -23.15 -37.33
C TYR A 178 0.07 -24.02 -38.52
N ASP A 179 -0.53 -25.19 -38.27
CA ASP A 179 -0.95 -26.14 -39.33
C ASP A 179 -1.99 -25.51 -40.28
N TYR A 180 -2.94 -24.77 -39.71
CA TYR A 180 -3.94 -24.03 -40.50
C TYR A 180 -3.28 -22.96 -41.39
N LEU A 181 -2.28 -22.25 -40.86
CA LEU A 181 -1.54 -21.21 -41.57
C LEU A 181 -0.76 -21.76 -42.79
N GLN A 182 -0.43 -23.09 -42.86
CA GLN A 182 0.27 -23.65 -44.00
C GLN A 182 -0.54 -23.56 -45.30
N ASN A 183 -1.88 -23.60 -45.18
CA ASN A 183 -2.79 -23.64 -46.32
C ASN A 183 -3.71 -22.42 -46.46
N HIS A 184 -3.59 -21.45 -45.53
CA HIS A 184 -4.47 -20.28 -45.45
C HIS A 184 -3.66 -19.00 -45.21
N SER A 185 -4.25 -17.86 -45.57
CA SER A 185 -3.64 -16.56 -45.31
C SER A 185 -3.65 -16.18 -43.84
N TYR A 186 -2.80 -15.22 -43.47
CA TYR A 186 -2.81 -14.65 -42.11
C TYR A 186 -4.18 -14.12 -41.72
N THR A 187 -4.87 -13.44 -42.64
CA THR A 187 -6.20 -12.85 -42.37
C THR A 187 -7.28 -13.91 -42.13
N GLU A 188 -7.24 -15.02 -42.83
CA GLU A 188 -8.14 -16.16 -42.59
C GLU A 188 -7.84 -16.83 -41.24
N THR A 189 -6.56 -17.01 -40.93
CA THR A 189 -6.11 -17.59 -39.65
C THR A 189 -6.52 -16.70 -38.46
N GLU A 190 -6.40 -15.38 -38.58
CA GLU A 190 -6.86 -14.43 -37.57
C GLU A 190 -8.36 -14.61 -37.26
N LYS A 191 -9.15 -14.71 -38.30
CA LYS A 191 -10.60 -14.88 -38.18
C LYS A 191 -10.98 -16.26 -37.62
N ALA A 192 -10.35 -17.33 -38.11
CA ALA A 192 -10.64 -18.69 -37.71
C ALA A 192 -10.34 -18.97 -36.22
N PHE A 193 -9.26 -18.41 -35.71
CA PHE A 193 -8.82 -18.65 -34.35
C PHE A 193 -9.04 -17.47 -33.38
N ASN A 194 -9.62 -16.38 -33.85
CA ASN A 194 -9.85 -15.15 -33.11
C ASN A 194 -8.58 -14.64 -32.39
N VAL A 195 -7.49 -14.57 -33.09
CA VAL A 195 -6.18 -14.11 -32.61
C VAL A 195 -5.64 -13.01 -33.52
N SER A 196 -4.83 -12.10 -32.95
CA SER A 196 -4.23 -11.03 -33.77
C SER A 196 -3.13 -11.56 -34.69
N ARG A 197 -2.89 -10.87 -35.81
CA ARG A 197 -1.81 -11.17 -36.78
C ARG A 197 -0.44 -11.27 -36.12
N ALA A 198 -0.16 -10.40 -35.14
CA ALA A 198 1.07 -10.44 -34.39
C ALA A 198 1.20 -11.73 -33.54
N THR A 199 0.08 -12.28 -33.09
CA THR A 199 0.03 -13.56 -32.37
C THR A 199 0.30 -14.72 -33.32
N VAL A 200 -0.34 -14.75 -34.50
CA VAL A 200 -0.10 -15.76 -35.54
C VAL A 200 1.37 -15.77 -35.96
N TYR A 201 1.95 -14.59 -36.19
CA TYR A 201 3.36 -14.47 -36.55
C TYR A 201 4.30 -15.02 -35.48
N ARG A 202 4.02 -14.69 -34.19
CA ARG A 202 4.83 -15.20 -33.08
C ARG A 202 4.74 -16.71 -32.92
N ILE A 203 3.53 -17.28 -33.10
CA ILE A 203 3.32 -18.73 -33.05
C ILE A 203 4.10 -19.40 -34.19
N LYS A 204 3.98 -18.90 -35.43
CA LYS A 204 4.76 -19.40 -36.57
C LYS A 204 6.26 -19.44 -36.26
N LYS A 205 6.81 -18.29 -35.83
CA LYS A 205 8.23 -18.18 -35.49
C LYS A 205 8.63 -19.12 -34.37
N GLN A 206 7.79 -19.33 -33.36
CA GLN A 206 8.07 -20.23 -32.26
C GLN A 206 8.05 -21.71 -32.66
N VAL A 207 7.11 -22.13 -33.47
CA VAL A 207 7.03 -23.51 -33.97
C VAL A 207 8.20 -23.81 -34.90
N GLU A 208 8.51 -22.93 -35.86
CA GLU A 208 9.64 -23.07 -36.78
C GLU A 208 10.99 -23.08 -36.10
N SER A 209 11.14 -22.36 -34.96
CA SER A 209 12.39 -22.35 -34.19
C SER A 209 12.59 -23.60 -33.30
N GLY A 210 11.62 -24.50 -33.23
CA GLY A 210 11.69 -25.74 -32.45
C GLY A 210 11.81 -25.50 -30.92
N ASN A 211 11.41 -24.33 -30.45
CA ASN A 211 11.63 -23.88 -29.07
C ASN A 211 10.36 -23.32 -28.43
#